data_6471f5bdf8fe03d194e96c743c86a3dd
#
_entry.id   6471f5bdf8fe03d194e96c743c86a3dd
#
_cell.length_a   1.000
_cell.length_b   1.000
_cell.length_c   1.000
_cell.angle_alpha   90.00
_cell.angle_beta   90.00
_cell.angle_gamma   90.00
#
_symmetry.space_group_name_H-M   'P 1'
#
loop_
_entity.id
_entity.type
_entity.pdbx_description
1 polymer ?
#
loop_
_entity_poly.entity_id
_entity_poly.type
_entity_poly.pdbx_seq_one_letter_code
_entity_poly.pdbx_strand_id
1 'polypeptide(L)'
;TRNPSPEELADGVKTRDKGSVSPFQKIEKEQLRELIELARVRLADLQTTYTIELSEVSAVKAQIFELVKDVYQERDSLRLTVDHLKRILDKLCEGKEETEKFEEEHQSAQAENQKSYEEAANATASKKKVGDNHGELTTLWRSLVGLFHPDKHAMDPDKKQTFENLTAAINLARDEGNLAILNEIASDPDAFILKQGWNSIDLEREPDLKALESLYANLQIEIIELIELSDTLHESQDFELMMLAKNNASLPIKVAEKQKSALLVEIKALKKEVQDLRAEIKNLSGKDAP
;
A
#
# COMPACT_ATOMS: atom_id res chain seq x y z
N THR A 1 64.51 -51.03 -9.62
CA THR A 1 63.31 -50.25 -9.94
C THR A 1 62.12 -50.98 -9.33
N ARG A 2 61.65 -50.46 -8.22
CA ARG A 2 60.51 -51.03 -7.47
C ARG A 2 59.20 -50.36 -7.99
N ASN A 3 58.30 -51.13 -8.50
CA ASN A 3 56.97 -50.62 -8.86
C ASN A 3 56.24 -50.22 -7.57
N PRO A 4 55.59 -49.02 -7.55
CA PRO A 4 54.80 -48.59 -6.40
C PRO A 4 53.57 -49.49 -6.23
N SER A 5 53.17 -49.71 -4.98
CA SER A 5 52.04 -50.54 -4.63
C SER A 5 50.74 -49.82 -4.99
N PRO A 6 49.60 -50.56 -5.17
CA PRO A 6 48.29 -49.95 -5.47
C PRO A 6 47.82 -48.96 -4.38
N GLU A 7 48.30 -49.04 -3.17
CA GLU A 7 47.97 -48.11 -2.06
C GLU A 7 48.72 -46.78 -2.18
N GLU A 8 49.97 -46.77 -2.72
CA GLU A 8 50.70 -45.53 -2.97
C GLU A 8 50.16 -44.73 -4.16
N LEU A 9 49.43 -45.38 -5.09
CA LEU A 9 48.71 -44.73 -6.17
C LEU A 9 47.35 -44.15 -5.74
N ALA A 10 46.77 -44.65 -4.62
CA ALA A 10 45.48 -44.17 -4.10
C ALA A 10 45.59 -42.88 -3.26
N ASP A 11 46.77 -42.65 -2.64
CA ASP A 11 46.99 -41.43 -1.82
C ASP A 11 47.30 -40.19 -2.69
N GLY A 12 47.73 -40.37 -3.94
CA GLY A 12 47.99 -39.25 -4.88
C GLY A 12 46.74 -38.61 -5.49
N VAL A 13 45.53 -39.14 -5.23
CA VAL A 13 44.25 -38.66 -5.82
C VAL A 13 43.39 -37.87 -4.82
N LYS A 14 43.82 -37.74 -3.55
CA LYS A 14 43.00 -37.16 -2.48
C LYS A 14 43.21 -35.66 -2.16
N THR A 15 43.94 -34.94 -2.99
CA THR A 15 43.95 -33.47 -2.85
C THR A 15 43.39 -32.79 -4.11
N ARG A 16 42.13 -33.09 -4.44
CA ARG A 16 41.34 -32.14 -5.19
C ARG A 16 40.92 -31.04 -4.22
N ASP A 17 41.58 -29.93 -4.39
CA ASP A 17 41.31 -28.66 -3.76
C ASP A 17 39.81 -28.34 -3.85
N LYS A 18 39.07 -28.51 -2.75
CA LYS A 18 37.64 -28.23 -2.63
C LYS A 18 37.36 -26.72 -2.52
N GLY A 19 38.07 -25.89 -3.28
CA GLY A 19 37.93 -24.44 -3.12
C GLY A 19 38.26 -23.58 -4.33
N SER A 20 38.81 -24.10 -5.44
CA SER A 20 39.10 -23.25 -6.59
C SER A 20 37.85 -23.15 -7.50
N VAL A 21 37.07 -22.08 -7.35
CA VAL A 21 36.02 -21.68 -8.29
C VAL A 21 36.67 -21.55 -9.68
N SER A 22 36.10 -22.25 -10.69
CA SER A 22 36.59 -22.17 -12.08
C SER A 22 36.61 -20.69 -12.53
N PRO A 23 37.64 -20.29 -13.35
CA PRO A 23 37.69 -18.95 -13.93
C PRO A 23 36.40 -18.58 -14.67
N PHE A 24 35.77 -19.55 -15.33
CA PHE A 24 34.46 -19.36 -16.01
C PHE A 24 33.33 -19.03 -15.00
N GLN A 25 33.25 -19.72 -13.89
CA GLN A 25 32.26 -19.43 -12.85
C GLN A 25 32.47 -18.06 -12.19
N LYS A 26 33.71 -17.56 -12.14
CA LYS A 26 33.97 -16.19 -11.65
C LYS A 26 33.44 -15.14 -12.62
N ILE A 27 33.67 -15.31 -13.93
CA ILE A 27 33.18 -14.42 -14.96
C ILE A 27 31.64 -14.43 -15.00
N GLU A 28 31.05 -15.62 -14.92
CA GLU A 28 29.59 -15.79 -14.90
C GLU A 28 28.94 -15.14 -13.69
N LYS A 29 29.54 -15.27 -12.49
CA LYS A 29 29.09 -14.57 -11.28
C LYS A 29 29.18 -13.05 -11.41
N GLU A 30 30.27 -12.54 -11.98
CA GLU A 30 30.45 -11.10 -12.18
C GLU A 30 29.39 -10.51 -13.12
N GLN A 31 29.17 -11.16 -14.27
CA GLN A 31 28.13 -10.77 -15.22
C GLN A 31 26.73 -10.81 -14.59
N LEU A 32 26.44 -11.84 -13.78
CA LEU A 32 25.15 -11.96 -13.11
C LEU A 32 24.97 -10.89 -12.01
N ARG A 33 26.02 -10.51 -11.30
CA ARG A 33 26.00 -9.38 -10.37
C ARG A 33 25.69 -8.05 -11.07
N GLU A 34 26.31 -7.80 -12.23
CA GLU A 34 26.01 -6.61 -13.03
C GLU A 34 24.53 -6.59 -13.47
N LEU A 35 23.99 -7.73 -13.91
CA LEU A 35 22.58 -7.85 -14.30
C LEU A 35 21.65 -7.64 -13.11
N ILE A 36 21.99 -8.15 -11.92
CA ILE A 36 21.24 -7.94 -10.69
C ILE A 36 21.22 -6.44 -10.32
N GLU A 37 22.36 -5.76 -10.38
CA GLU A 37 22.40 -4.32 -10.08
C GLU A 37 21.59 -3.51 -11.09
N LEU A 38 21.64 -3.84 -12.38
CA LEU A 38 20.78 -3.21 -13.39
C LEU A 38 19.30 -3.48 -13.13
N ALA A 39 18.94 -4.72 -12.78
CA ALA A 39 17.56 -5.07 -12.45
C ALA A 39 17.05 -4.31 -11.21
N ARG A 40 17.89 -4.15 -10.17
CA ARG A 40 17.55 -3.36 -8.98
C ARG A 40 17.33 -1.90 -9.28
N VAL A 41 18.23 -1.29 -10.05
CA VAL A 41 18.07 0.11 -10.47
C VAL A 41 16.75 0.28 -11.23
N ARG A 42 16.46 -0.64 -12.17
CA ARG A 42 15.22 -0.62 -12.93
C ARG A 42 13.99 -0.77 -12.04
N LEU A 43 14.02 -1.72 -11.10
CA LEU A 43 12.92 -1.94 -10.14
C LEU A 43 12.69 -0.69 -9.29
N ALA A 44 13.75 -0.09 -8.74
CA ALA A 44 13.67 1.13 -7.94
C ALA A 44 13.09 2.31 -8.74
N ASP A 45 13.47 2.48 -10.00
CA ASP A 45 12.94 3.53 -10.88
C ASP A 45 11.46 3.31 -11.18
N LEU A 46 11.04 2.08 -11.48
CA LEU A 46 9.64 1.73 -11.70
C LEU A 46 8.80 1.95 -10.44
N GLN A 47 9.27 1.47 -9.29
CA GLN A 47 8.60 1.66 -7.98
C GLN A 47 8.40 3.14 -7.66
N THR A 48 9.41 3.94 -7.95
CA THR A 48 9.33 5.40 -7.73
C THR A 48 8.30 6.03 -8.65
N THR A 49 8.36 5.71 -9.94
CA THR A 49 7.43 6.25 -10.93
C THR A 49 5.99 5.89 -10.56
N TYR A 50 5.74 4.61 -10.28
CA TYR A 50 4.43 4.12 -9.87
C TYR A 50 3.94 4.82 -8.58
N THR A 51 4.81 4.98 -7.58
CA THR A 51 4.44 5.63 -6.31
C THR A 51 4.09 7.11 -6.51
N ILE A 52 4.85 7.82 -7.34
CA ILE A 52 4.57 9.22 -7.68
C ILE A 52 3.22 9.33 -8.37
N GLU A 53 2.98 8.52 -9.40
CA GLU A 53 1.74 8.54 -10.17
C GLU A 53 0.53 8.18 -9.30
N LEU A 54 0.64 7.16 -8.45
CA LEU A 54 -0.41 6.77 -7.50
C LEU A 54 -0.70 7.89 -6.48
N SER A 55 0.35 8.59 -6.02
CA SER A 55 0.21 9.74 -5.13
C SER A 55 -0.51 10.90 -5.82
N GLU A 56 -0.17 11.19 -7.08
CA GLU A 56 -0.82 12.24 -7.87
C GLU A 56 -2.31 11.93 -8.13
N VAL A 57 -2.63 10.69 -8.51
CA VAL A 57 -4.02 10.21 -8.64
C VAL A 57 -4.76 10.38 -7.32
N SER A 58 -4.15 9.95 -6.22
CA SER A 58 -4.74 10.07 -4.87
C SER A 58 -4.97 11.53 -4.47
N ALA A 59 -4.07 12.44 -4.85
CA ALA A 59 -4.21 13.86 -4.55
C ALA A 59 -5.40 14.49 -5.29
N VAL A 60 -5.62 14.15 -6.56
CA VAL A 60 -6.77 14.63 -7.34
C VAL A 60 -8.08 14.08 -6.76
N LYS A 61 -8.13 12.79 -6.43
CA LYS A 61 -9.30 12.16 -5.77
C LYS A 61 -9.61 12.83 -4.43
N ALA A 62 -8.58 13.07 -3.62
CA ALA A 62 -8.70 13.75 -2.34
C ALA A 62 -9.25 15.16 -2.49
N GLN A 63 -8.79 15.91 -3.50
CA GLN A 63 -9.29 17.25 -3.80
C GLN A 63 -10.80 17.22 -4.16
N ILE A 64 -11.21 16.28 -5.00
CA ILE A 64 -12.62 16.12 -5.38
C ILE A 64 -13.46 15.71 -4.16
N PHE A 65 -12.99 14.72 -3.40
CA PHE A 65 -13.67 14.24 -2.19
C PHE A 65 -13.89 15.36 -1.18
N GLU A 66 -12.87 16.18 -0.92
CA GLU A 66 -12.98 17.31 0.02
C GLU A 66 -14.07 18.31 -0.36
N LEU A 67 -14.32 18.47 -1.66
CA LEU A 67 -15.36 19.38 -2.16
C LEU A 67 -16.76 18.80 -2.06
N VAL A 68 -16.91 17.46 -2.02
CA VAL A 68 -18.23 16.78 -2.07
C VAL A 68 -18.58 16.02 -0.80
N LYS A 69 -17.65 15.83 0.14
CA LYS A 69 -17.81 14.99 1.33
C LYS A 69 -19.06 15.33 2.15
N ASP A 70 -19.31 16.61 2.38
CA ASP A 70 -20.46 17.04 3.20
C ASP A 70 -21.80 16.61 2.57
N VAL A 71 -21.86 16.67 1.22
CA VAL A 71 -23.06 16.27 0.47
C VAL A 71 -23.21 14.75 0.44
N TYR A 72 -22.11 13.99 0.37
CA TYR A 72 -22.14 12.54 0.52
C TYR A 72 -22.60 12.14 1.92
N GLN A 73 -22.06 12.78 2.96
CA GLN A 73 -22.43 12.52 4.34
C GLN A 73 -23.93 12.79 4.59
N GLU A 74 -24.46 13.90 4.05
CA GLU A 74 -25.90 14.22 4.15
C GLU A 74 -26.76 13.15 3.45
N ARG A 75 -26.39 12.73 2.24
CA ARG A 75 -27.08 11.66 1.50
C ARG A 75 -27.11 10.37 2.29
N ASP A 76 -25.94 9.92 2.81
CA ASP A 76 -25.82 8.63 3.49
C ASP A 76 -26.56 8.64 4.83
N SER A 77 -26.54 9.77 5.56
CA SER A 77 -27.35 9.95 6.75
C SER A 77 -28.85 9.87 6.45
N LEU A 78 -29.31 10.46 5.33
CA LEU A 78 -30.69 10.35 4.91
C LEU A 78 -31.07 8.93 4.48
N ARG A 79 -30.21 8.19 3.81
CA ARG A 79 -30.44 6.79 3.47
C ARG A 79 -30.62 5.93 4.73
N LEU A 80 -29.72 6.09 5.73
CA LEU A 80 -29.86 5.42 7.02
C LEU A 80 -31.20 5.75 7.69
N THR A 81 -31.64 7.02 7.62
CA THR A 81 -32.93 7.44 8.15
C THR A 81 -34.11 6.80 7.40
N VAL A 82 -34.08 6.72 6.08
CA VAL A 82 -35.09 6.04 5.26
C VAL A 82 -35.15 4.55 5.62
N ASP A 83 -34.02 3.88 5.71
CA ASP A 83 -33.98 2.45 6.07
C ASP A 83 -34.52 2.20 7.47
N HIS A 84 -34.21 3.08 8.42
CA HIS A 84 -34.74 3.03 9.77
C HIS A 84 -36.28 3.19 9.80
N LEU A 85 -36.80 4.23 9.12
CA LEU A 85 -38.25 4.49 9.06
C LEU A 85 -39.00 3.36 8.35
N LYS A 86 -38.43 2.75 7.30
CA LYS A 86 -39.02 1.57 6.64
C LYS A 86 -39.14 0.40 7.61
N ARG A 87 -38.09 0.12 8.40
CA ARG A 87 -38.12 -0.94 9.41
C ARG A 87 -39.19 -0.70 10.48
N ILE A 88 -39.37 0.54 10.92
CA ILE A 88 -40.44 0.92 11.85
C ILE A 88 -41.80 0.67 11.21
N LEU A 89 -41.99 1.10 9.96
CA LEU A 89 -43.25 0.91 9.25
C LEU A 89 -43.61 -0.58 9.09
N ASP A 90 -42.64 -1.41 8.68
CA ASP A 90 -42.82 -2.85 8.54
C ASP A 90 -43.24 -3.49 9.88
N LYS A 91 -42.63 -3.08 11.00
CA LYS A 91 -42.98 -3.57 12.33
C LYS A 91 -44.38 -3.15 12.78
N LEU A 92 -44.77 -1.92 12.50
CA LEU A 92 -46.12 -1.43 12.78
C LEU A 92 -47.17 -2.24 12.00
N CYS A 93 -46.87 -2.58 10.75
CA CYS A 93 -47.72 -3.44 9.93
C CYS A 93 -47.78 -4.88 10.46
N GLU A 94 -46.72 -5.40 11.11
CA GLU A 94 -46.70 -6.72 11.76
C GLU A 94 -47.34 -6.73 13.17
N GLY A 95 -47.67 -5.59 13.73
CA GLY A 95 -48.30 -5.46 15.06
C GLY A 95 -47.29 -5.70 16.24
N LYS A 96 -46.01 -5.46 16.05
CA LYS A 96 -44.97 -5.62 17.06
C LYS A 96 -44.44 -4.25 17.52
N GLU A 97 -44.49 -3.98 18.82
CA GLU A 97 -43.97 -2.75 19.47
C GLU A 97 -42.52 -2.94 19.98
N GLU A 98 -41.54 -3.11 19.11
CA GLU A 98 -40.10 -3.12 19.49
C GLU A 98 -39.38 -1.96 18.78
N THR A 99 -39.67 -0.72 19.13
CA THR A 99 -39.04 0.47 18.50
C THR A 99 -37.69 0.87 19.11
N GLU A 100 -37.47 0.64 20.43
CA GLU A 100 -36.33 1.15 21.16
C GLU A 100 -34.97 0.57 20.64
N LYS A 101 -34.90 -0.71 20.33
CA LYS A 101 -33.67 -1.33 19.80
C LYS A 101 -33.29 -0.79 18.43
N PHE A 102 -34.26 -0.44 17.60
CA PHE A 102 -34.00 0.10 16.27
C PHE A 102 -33.51 1.55 16.30
N GLU A 103 -33.91 2.31 17.32
CA GLU A 103 -33.38 3.66 17.54
C GLU A 103 -31.93 3.64 17.97
N GLU A 104 -31.53 2.70 18.85
CA GLU A 104 -30.12 2.51 19.24
C GLU A 104 -29.25 2.07 18.06
N GLU A 105 -29.72 1.10 17.26
CA GLU A 105 -29.02 0.67 16.04
C GLU A 105 -28.84 1.80 15.03
N HIS A 106 -29.88 2.62 14.85
CA HIS A 106 -29.83 3.76 13.93
C HIS A 106 -28.84 4.83 14.40
N GLN A 107 -28.86 5.19 15.70
CA GLN A 107 -27.93 6.16 16.27
C GLN A 107 -26.48 5.64 16.17
N SER A 108 -26.25 4.35 16.42
CA SER A 108 -24.93 3.72 16.26
C SER A 108 -24.45 3.79 14.81
N ALA A 109 -25.31 3.44 13.84
CA ALA A 109 -24.97 3.50 12.41
C ALA A 109 -24.70 4.93 11.92
N GLN A 110 -25.43 5.92 12.42
CA GLN A 110 -25.17 7.34 12.10
C GLN A 110 -23.83 7.81 12.69
N ALA A 111 -23.51 7.45 13.93
CA ALA A 111 -22.25 7.81 14.57
C ALA A 111 -21.06 7.16 13.84
N GLU A 112 -21.19 5.92 13.41
CA GLU A 112 -20.16 5.21 12.64
C GLU A 112 -19.96 5.83 11.26
N ASN A 113 -21.03 6.20 10.58
CA ASN A 113 -20.98 6.92 9.31
C ASN A 113 -20.22 8.25 9.46
N GLN A 114 -20.59 9.07 10.45
CA GLN A 114 -19.92 10.34 10.71
C GLN A 114 -18.42 10.14 10.98
N LYS A 115 -18.07 9.18 11.83
CA LYS A 115 -16.69 8.85 12.16
C LYS A 115 -15.87 8.42 10.93
N SER A 116 -16.46 7.62 10.03
CA SER A 116 -15.78 7.19 8.81
C SER A 116 -15.46 8.36 7.86
N TYR A 117 -16.34 9.34 7.75
CA TYR A 117 -16.10 10.57 6.98
C TYR A 117 -15.03 11.47 7.62
N GLU A 118 -15.02 11.60 8.95
CA GLU A 118 -13.97 12.33 9.68
C GLU A 118 -12.59 11.66 9.53
N GLU A 119 -12.52 10.34 9.63
CA GLU A 119 -11.30 9.57 9.41
C GLU A 119 -10.78 9.70 7.97
N ALA A 120 -11.66 9.63 6.96
CA ALA A 120 -11.31 9.83 5.57
C ALA A 120 -10.78 11.26 5.30
N ALA A 121 -11.40 12.27 5.90
CA ALA A 121 -10.95 13.66 5.79
C ALA A 121 -9.57 13.87 6.46
N ASN A 122 -9.35 13.28 7.64
CA ASN A 122 -8.07 13.35 8.34
C ASN A 122 -6.95 12.62 7.59
N ALA A 123 -7.21 11.45 6.99
CA ALA A 123 -6.28 10.74 6.14
C ALA A 123 -5.87 11.57 4.91
N THR A 124 -6.83 12.31 4.33
CA THR A 124 -6.60 13.23 3.21
C THR A 124 -5.73 14.42 3.61
N ALA A 125 -5.96 14.98 4.80
CA ALA A 125 -5.19 16.12 5.33
C ALA A 125 -3.74 15.74 5.67
N SER A 126 -3.51 14.51 6.16
CA SER A 126 -2.17 14.00 6.45
C SER A 126 -1.32 13.81 5.19
N LYS A 127 -1.91 13.36 4.08
CA LYS A 127 -1.23 13.23 2.78
C LYS A 127 -0.81 14.59 2.17
N LYS A 128 -1.48 15.67 2.51
CA LYS A 128 -1.18 17.01 1.99
C LYS A 128 0.08 17.67 2.59
N LYS A 129 0.53 17.19 3.78
CA LYS A 129 1.72 17.72 4.49
C LYS A 129 3.06 17.11 4.00
N VAL A 130 3.04 16.07 3.17
CA VAL A 130 4.23 15.33 2.71
C VAL A 130 4.98 16.03 1.56
N GLY A 131 4.49 17.16 1.05
CA GLY A 131 4.96 17.78 -0.21
C GLY A 131 6.37 18.39 -0.21
N ASP A 132 6.93 18.82 0.92
CA ASP A 132 8.16 19.64 0.93
C ASP A 132 9.48 18.84 0.98
N ASN A 133 9.49 17.58 1.45
CA ASN A 133 10.71 16.76 1.57
C ASN A 133 10.72 15.52 0.66
N HIS A 134 9.86 15.46 -0.33
CA HIS A 134 9.63 14.24 -1.12
C HIS A 134 10.86 13.80 -1.94
N GLY A 135 11.67 14.74 -2.43
CA GLY A 135 12.87 14.41 -3.21
C GLY A 135 13.97 13.75 -2.38
N GLU A 136 14.27 14.29 -1.19
CA GLU A 136 15.27 13.76 -0.29
C GLU A 136 14.84 12.41 0.31
N LEU A 137 13.60 12.31 0.75
CA LEU A 137 12.99 11.10 1.27
C LEU A 137 13.01 9.97 0.24
N THR A 138 12.66 10.24 -1.01
CA THR A 138 12.66 9.26 -2.10
C THR A 138 14.08 8.79 -2.43
N THR A 139 15.05 9.71 -2.46
CA THR A 139 16.45 9.38 -2.76
C THR A 139 17.04 8.49 -1.66
N LEU A 140 16.82 8.84 -0.41
CA LEU A 140 17.31 8.09 0.75
C LEU A 140 16.64 6.70 0.83
N TRP A 141 15.32 6.65 0.64
CA TRP A 141 14.57 5.39 0.58
C TRP A 141 15.12 4.45 -0.49
N ARG A 142 15.36 4.93 -1.74
CA ARG A 142 15.94 4.10 -2.81
C ARG A 142 17.29 3.51 -2.42
N SER A 143 18.15 4.34 -1.84
CA SER A 143 19.46 3.91 -1.39
C SER A 143 19.36 2.79 -0.36
N LEU A 144 18.48 2.93 0.64
CA LEU A 144 18.29 1.97 1.71
C LEU A 144 17.65 0.66 1.23
N VAL A 145 16.59 0.73 0.41
CA VAL A 145 16.00 -0.47 -0.19
C VAL A 145 17.03 -1.18 -1.06
N GLY A 146 17.77 -0.44 -1.88
CA GLY A 146 18.86 -1.01 -2.70
C GLY A 146 19.94 -1.72 -1.89
N LEU A 147 20.23 -1.28 -0.65
CA LEU A 147 21.23 -1.90 0.24
C LEU A 147 20.67 -3.11 0.99
N PHE A 148 19.44 -3.03 1.49
CA PHE A 148 18.89 -3.97 2.47
C PHE A 148 17.74 -4.84 1.93
N HIS A 149 17.54 -4.91 0.59
CA HIS A 149 16.53 -5.78 0.02
C HIS A 149 16.73 -7.24 0.46
N PRO A 150 15.68 -7.95 0.93
CA PRO A 150 15.80 -9.30 1.48
C PRO A 150 16.38 -10.32 0.50
N ASP A 151 16.20 -10.10 -0.82
CA ASP A 151 16.77 -10.97 -1.84
C ASP A 151 18.30 -10.96 -1.89
N LYS A 152 18.93 -9.89 -1.40
CA LYS A 152 20.40 -9.86 -1.25
C LYS A 152 20.90 -10.90 -0.25
N HIS A 153 20.05 -11.33 0.67
CA HIS A 153 20.38 -12.12 1.84
C HIS A 153 19.54 -13.39 1.95
N ALA A 154 18.96 -13.86 0.83
CA ALA A 154 18.07 -15.03 0.75
C ALA A 154 18.74 -16.37 1.17
N MET A 155 20.07 -16.39 1.38
CA MET A 155 20.83 -17.59 1.66
C MET A 155 20.87 -18.02 3.12
N ASP A 156 20.54 -17.11 4.05
CA ASP A 156 20.53 -17.37 5.48
C ASP A 156 19.12 -17.05 6.03
N PRO A 157 18.37 -18.07 6.50
CA PRO A 157 17.00 -17.87 6.98
C PRO A 157 16.89 -16.83 8.10
N ASP A 158 17.86 -16.79 9.01
CA ASP A 158 17.85 -15.86 10.14
C ASP A 158 18.10 -14.41 9.69
N LYS A 159 18.98 -14.24 8.71
CA LYS A 159 19.27 -12.93 8.09
C LYS A 159 18.14 -12.46 7.20
N LYS A 160 17.53 -13.37 6.43
CA LYS A 160 16.40 -13.05 5.56
C LYS A 160 15.28 -12.36 6.34
N GLN A 161 14.91 -12.92 7.49
CA GLN A 161 13.87 -12.34 8.33
C GLN A 161 14.22 -10.92 8.82
N THR A 162 15.48 -10.69 9.20
CA THR A 162 15.94 -9.35 9.63
C THR A 162 15.91 -8.35 8.48
N PHE A 163 16.31 -8.74 7.28
CA PHE A 163 16.23 -7.88 6.10
C PHE A 163 14.79 -7.60 5.64
N GLU A 164 13.90 -8.58 5.74
CA GLU A 164 12.46 -8.38 5.51
C GLU A 164 11.89 -7.36 6.48
N ASN A 165 12.21 -7.49 7.76
CA ASN A 165 11.75 -6.55 8.79
C ASN A 165 12.34 -5.14 8.57
N LEU A 166 13.62 -5.05 8.23
CA LEU A 166 14.29 -3.78 7.96
C LEU A 166 13.70 -3.09 6.71
N THR A 167 13.50 -3.85 5.64
CA THR A 167 12.87 -3.33 4.42
C THR A 167 11.43 -2.88 4.68
N ALA A 168 10.68 -3.63 5.48
CA ALA A 168 9.33 -3.22 5.90
C ALA A 168 9.35 -1.90 6.69
N ALA A 169 10.31 -1.73 7.63
CA ALA A 169 10.48 -0.48 8.38
C ALA A 169 10.88 0.70 7.48
N ILE A 170 11.75 0.47 6.49
CA ILE A 170 12.15 1.48 5.49
C ILE A 170 10.94 1.91 4.64
N ASN A 171 10.12 0.95 4.18
CA ASN A 171 8.92 1.25 3.41
C ASN A 171 7.87 2.00 4.24
N LEU A 172 7.65 1.57 5.48
CA LEU A 172 6.73 2.26 6.40
C LEU A 172 7.17 3.70 6.66
N ALA A 173 8.47 3.91 6.93
CA ALA A 173 9.02 5.26 7.13
C ALA A 173 8.84 6.16 5.90
N ARG A 174 8.96 5.60 4.68
CA ARG A 174 8.64 6.33 3.44
C ARG A 174 7.16 6.70 3.37
N ASP A 175 6.27 5.73 3.61
CA ASP A 175 4.83 5.93 3.50
C ASP A 175 4.29 6.94 4.52
N GLU A 176 4.92 7.00 5.69
CA GLU A 176 4.65 7.99 6.73
C GLU A 176 5.34 9.35 6.48
N GLY A 177 6.24 9.44 5.49
CA GLY A 177 7.04 10.63 5.25
C GLY A 177 8.11 10.88 6.34
N ASN A 178 8.51 9.84 7.07
CA ASN A 178 9.38 9.93 8.23
C ASN A 178 10.87 9.88 7.84
N LEU A 179 11.39 11.02 7.40
CA LEU A 179 12.79 11.18 7.02
C LEU A 179 13.75 10.89 8.18
N ALA A 180 13.34 11.12 9.43
CA ALA A 180 14.19 10.90 10.60
C ALA A 180 14.52 9.41 10.79
N ILE A 181 13.55 8.51 10.65
CA ILE A 181 13.78 7.06 10.70
C ILE A 181 14.66 6.59 9.54
N LEU A 182 14.44 7.09 8.33
CA LEU A 182 15.29 6.75 7.18
C LEU A 182 16.74 7.20 7.41
N ASN A 183 16.96 8.38 7.98
CA ASN A 183 18.30 8.85 8.34
C ASN A 183 18.93 8.04 9.49
N GLU A 184 18.15 7.61 10.48
CA GLU A 184 18.63 6.72 11.56
C GLU A 184 19.14 5.40 10.98
N ILE A 185 18.35 4.76 10.09
CA ILE A 185 18.74 3.52 9.40
C ILE A 185 19.98 3.73 8.51
N ALA A 186 20.05 4.86 7.80
CA ALA A 186 21.17 5.17 6.93
C ALA A 186 22.47 5.39 7.69
N SER A 187 22.39 5.97 8.89
CA SER A 187 23.55 6.31 9.72
C SER A 187 24.16 5.08 10.41
N ASP A 188 23.32 4.22 10.97
CA ASP A 188 23.74 3.01 11.68
C ASP A 188 22.62 1.94 11.62
N PRO A 189 22.61 1.13 10.55
CA PRO A 189 21.60 0.09 10.38
C PRO A 189 21.68 -1.00 11.45
N ASP A 190 22.89 -1.34 11.93
CA ASP A 190 23.06 -2.37 12.95
C ASP A 190 22.54 -1.91 14.30
N ALA A 191 22.77 -0.65 14.68
CA ALA A 191 22.19 -0.06 15.88
C ALA A 191 20.66 -0.03 15.80
N PHE A 192 20.08 0.33 14.65
CA PHE A 192 18.64 0.30 14.44
C PHE A 192 18.09 -1.12 14.58
N ILE A 193 18.71 -2.11 13.95
CA ILE A 193 18.33 -3.54 14.03
C ILE A 193 18.34 -4.03 15.47
N LEU A 194 19.40 -3.74 16.23
CA LEU A 194 19.51 -4.11 17.65
C LEU A 194 18.45 -3.41 18.51
N LYS A 195 18.18 -2.13 18.24
CA LYS A 195 17.13 -1.36 18.93
C LYS A 195 15.73 -1.96 18.73
N GLN A 196 15.47 -2.57 17.58
CA GLN A 196 14.23 -3.29 17.28
C GLN A 196 14.18 -4.72 17.85
N GLY A 197 15.26 -5.20 18.43
CA GLY A 197 15.38 -6.56 18.95
C GLY A 197 15.57 -7.63 17.87
N TRP A 198 16.03 -7.25 16.68
CA TRP A 198 16.28 -8.17 15.57
C TRP A 198 17.71 -8.72 15.62
N ASN A 199 17.94 -9.85 14.93
CA ASN A 199 19.26 -10.47 14.88
C ASN A 199 20.23 -9.65 14.05
N SER A 200 21.50 -9.52 14.50
CA SER A 200 22.58 -8.82 13.80
C SER A 200 22.89 -9.41 12.43
N ILE A 201 23.32 -8.56 11.50
CA ILE A 201 23.59 -8.92 10.10
C ILE A 201 25.10 -9.00 9.87
N ASP A 202 25.60 -10.18 9.51
CA ASP A 202 26.99 -10.37 9.08
C ASP A 202 27.07 -10.44 7.54
N LEU A 203 27.66 -9.42 6.92
CA LEU A 203 27.63 -9.18 5.48
C LEU A 203 28.73 -9.89 4.67
N GLU A 204 29.64 -10.66 5.32
CA GLU A 204 30.86 -11.13 4.65
C GLU A 204 30.74 -12.40 3.79
N ARG A 205 29.57 -13.07 3.75
CA ARG A 205 29.44 -14.34 3.01
C ARG A 205 29.04 -14.11 1.54
N GLU A 206 29.95 -14.41 0.62
CA GLU A 206 29.68 -14.35 -0.82
C GLU A 206 28.62 -15.37 -1.27
N PRO A 207 27.53 -14.95 -1.97
CA PRO A 207 26.52 -15.86 -2.51
C PRO A 207 27.11 -16.77 -3.59
N ASP A 208 26.59 -17.99 -3.70
CA ASP A 208 26.96 -18.91 -4.79
C ASP A 208 26.22 -18.53 -6.11
N LEU A 209 26.61 -19.17 -7.23
CA LEU A 209 26.04 -18.87 -8.54
C LEU A 209 24.53 -19.10 -8.56
N LYS A 210 24.06 -20.21 -8.00
CA LYS A 210 22.63 -20.58 -7.98
C LYS A 210 21.78 -19.59 -7.20
N ALA A 211 22.31 -19.02 -6.12
CA ALA A 211 21.63 -17.99 -5.36
C ALA A 211 21.51 -16.68 -6.15
N LEU A 212 22.56 -16.31 -6.87
CA LEU A 212 22.51 -15.14 -7.75
C LEU A 212 21.51 -15.32 -8.89
N GLU A 213 21.42 -16.52 -9.50
CA GLU A 213 20.41 -16.87 -10.51
C GLU A 213 18.99 -16.74 -9.96
N SER A 214 18.74 -17.30 -8.77
CA SER A 214 17.43 -17.20 -8.11
C SER A 214 17.07 -15.74 -7.78
N LEU A 215 18.03 -14.97 -7.29
CA LEU A 215 17.84 -13.56 -7.01
C LEU A 215 17.48 -12.77 -8.27
N TYR A 216 18.22 -13.01 -9.36
CA TYR A 216 17.94 -12.35 -10.63
C TYR A 216 16.53 -12.70 -11.16
N ALA A 217 16.15 -13.99 -11.08
CA ALA A 217 14.82 -14.43 -11.50
C ALA A 217 13.70 -13.76 -10.67
N ASN A 218 13.87 -13.66 -9.35
CA ASN A 218 12.90 -12.99 -8.48
C ASN A 218 12.76 -11.51 -8.82
N LEU A 219 13.89 -10.80 -9.04
CA LEU A 219 13.85 -9.40 -9.46
C LEU A 219 13.13 -9.20 -10.81
N GLN A 220 13.29 -10.14 -11.76
CA GLN A 220 12.56 -10.06 -13.02
C GLN A 220 11.05 -10.24 -12.82
N ILE A 221 10.63 -11.13 -11.92
CA ILE A 221 9.21 -11.32 -11.57
C ILE A 221 8.65 -10.05 -10.94
N GLU A 222 9.34 -9.46 -9.94
CA GLU A 222 8.90 -8.21 -9.32
C GLU A 222 8.79 -7.04 -10.32
N ILE A 223 9.73 -6.96 -11.27
CA ILE A 223 9.68 -5.96 -12.34
C ILE A 223 8.43 -6.15 -13.22
N ILE A 224 8.11 -7.40 -13.58
CA ILE A 224 6.93 -7.71 -14.39
C ILE A 224 5.65 -7.36 -13.63
N GLU A 225 5.52 -7.80 -12.38
CA GLU A 225 4.37 -7.50 -11.54
C GLU A 225 4.15 -5.98 -11.39
N LEU A 226 5.23 -5.22 -11.22
CA LEU A 226 5.14 -3.77 -11.08
C LEU A 226 4.75 -3.08 -12.39
N ILE A 227 5.20 -3.60 -13.54
CA ILE A 227 4.77 -3.11 -14.85
C ILE A 227 3.27 -3.35 -15.03
N GLU A 228 2.76 -4.55 -14.70
CA GLU A 228 1.33 -4.88 -14.77
C GLU A 228 0.49 -3.99 -13.85
N LEU A 229 0.99 -3.68 -12.64
CA LEU A 229 0.34 -2.73 -11.73
C LEU A 229 0.32 -1.31 -12.30
N SER A 230 1.41 -0.87 -12.92
CA SER A 230 1.51 0.44 -13.57
C SER A 230 0.56 0.54 -14.77
N ASP A 231 0.50 -0.49 -15.61
CA ASP A 231 -0.41 -0.55 -16.75
C ASP A 231 -1.88 -0.51 -16.28
N THR A 232 -2.22 -1.27 -15.23
CA THR A 232 -3.55 -1.23 -14.61
C THR A 232 -3.90 0.17 -14.09
N LEU A 233 -2.94 0.88 -13.47
CA LEU A 233 -3.13 2.25 -13.04
C LEU A 233 -3.38 3.18 -14.23
N HIS A 234 -2.59 3.07 -15.30
CA HIS A 234 -2.68 3.91 -16.50
C HIS A 234 -3.99 3.70 -17.27
N GLU A 235 -4.55 2.50 -17.23
CA GLU A 235 -5.87 2.19 -17.85
C GLU A 235 -7.05 2.68 -16.99
N SER A 236 -6.82 3.12 -15.77
CA SER A 236 -7.88 3.56 -14.86
C SER A 236 -8.43 4.95 -15.24
N GLN A 237 -9.74 5.13 -15.05
CA GLN A 237 -10.40 6.44 -15.21
C GLN A 237 -9.82 7.50 -14.26
N ASP A 238 -9.32 7.08 -13.10
CA ASP A 238 -8.74 7.98 -12.11
C ASP A 238 -7.40 8.55 -12.61
N PHE A 239 -6.60 7.75 -13.32
CA PHE A 239 -5.36 8.20 -13.94
C PHE A 239 -5.63 9.16 -15.11
N GLU A 240 -6.61 8.83 -15.97
CA GLU A 240 -7.03 9.75 -17.03
C GLU A 240 -7.48 11.10 -16.46
N LEU A 241 -8.29 11.07 -15.41
CA LEU A 241 -8.73 12.28 -14.72
C LEU A 241 -7.56 13.09 -14.17
N MET A 242 -6.57 12.44 -13.56
CA MET A 242 -5.35 13.08 -13.06
C MET A 242 -4.57 13.73 -14.21
N MET A 243 -4.36 13.05 -15.32
CA MET A 243 -3.66 13.59 -16.49
C MET A 243 -4.38 14.82 -17.08
N LEU A 244 -5.70 14.77 -17.16
CA LEU A 244 -6.50 15.92 -17.59
C LEU A 244 -6.43 17.08 -16.58
N ALA A 245 -6.39 16.79 -15.28
CA ALA A 245 -6.29 17.80 -14.24
C ALA A 245 -4.92 18.52 -14.23
N LYS A 246 -3.83 17.83 -14.59
CA LYS A 246 -2.51 18.45 -14.79
C LYS A 246 -2.55 19.56 -15.85
N ASN A 247 -3.33 19.37 -16.90
CA ASN A 247 -3.49 20.34 -17.98
C ASN A 247 -4.58 21.39 -17.69
N ASN A 248 -5.47 21.12 -16.74
CA ASN A 248 -6.59 21.99 -16.40
C ASN A 248 -6.88 21.94 -14.89
N ALA A 249 -6.28 22.81 -14.14
CA ALA A 249 -6.40 22.91 -12.68
C ALA A 249 -7.87 23.13 -12.19
N SER A 250 -8.77 23.60 -13.05
CA SER A 250 -10.19 23.77 -12.69
C SER A 250 -11.04 22.49 -12.89
N LEU A 251 -10.47 21.45 -13.51
CA LEU A 251 -11.22 20.23 -13.84
C LEU A 251 -11.71 19.48 -12.59
N PRO A 252 -10.91 19.27 -11.54
CA PRO A 252 -11.38 18.61 -10.32
C PRO A 252 -12.59 19.33 -9.69
N ILE A 253 -12.57 20.67 -9.71
CA ILE A 253 -13.68 21.50 -9.20
C ILE A 253 -14.95 21.27 -10.03
N LYS A 254 -14.84 21.28 -11.35
CA LYS A 254 -16.00 21.04 -12.24
C LYS A 254 -16.58 19.63 -12.07
N VAL A 255 -15.71 18.64 -11.89
CA VAL A 255 -16.14 17.25 -11.60
C VAL A 255 -16.87 17.19 -10.27
N ALA A 256 -16.32 17.83 -9.23
CA ALA A 256 -16.95 17.91 -7.93
C ALA A 256 -18.31 18.63 -7.98
N GLU A 257 -18.43 19.75 -8.70
CA GLU A 257 -19.68 20.48 -8.89
C GLU A 257 -20.75 19.62 -9.60
N LYS A 258 -20.36 18.86 -10.63
CA LYS A 258 -21.26 17.93 -11.33
C LYS A 258 -21.74 16.83 -10.39
N GLN A 259 -20.82 16.21 -9.61
CA GLN A 259 -21.19 15.20 -8.61
C GLN A 259 -22.10 15.78 -7.54
N LYS A 260 -21.78 16.96 -7.03
CA LYS A 260 -22.59 17.67 -6.03
C LYS A 260 -24.00 17.94 -6.54
N SER A 261 -24.14 18.38 -7.79
CA SER A 261 -25.45 18.63 -8.40
C SER A 261 -26.28 17.35 -8.49
N ALA A 262 -25.70 16.22 -8.86
CA ALA A 262 -26.39 14.93 -8.91
C ALA A 262 -26.81 14.47 -7.51
N LEU A 263 -25.91 14.57 -6.52
CA LEU A 263 -26.20 14.22 -5.12
C LEU A 263 -27.30 15.08 -4.51
N LEU A 264 -27.37 16.38 -4.81
CA LEU A 264 -28.42 17.27 -4.31
C LEU A 264 -29.81 16.88 -4.85
N VAL A 265 -29.90 16.36 -6.07
CA VAL A 265 -31.16 15.81 -6.61
C VAL A 265 -31.59 14.58 -5.81
N GLU A 266 -30.65 13.67 -5.54
CA GLU A 266 -30.88 12.47 -4.72
C GLU A 266 -31.29 12.83 -3.28
N ILE A 267 -30.59 13.77 -2.64
CA ILE A 267 -30.89 14.26 -1.30
C ILE A 267 -32.32 14.83 -1.25
N LYS A 268 -32.73 15.58 -2.27
CA LYS A 268 -34.10 16.11 -2.35
C LYS A 268 -35.13 14.99 -2.42
N ALA A 269 -34.86 13.92 -3.17
CA ALA A 269 -35.76 12.77 -3.25
C ALA A 269 -35.82 12.02 -1.91
N LEU A 270 -34.68 11.78 -1.26
CA LEU A 270 -34.58 11.13 0.06
C LEU A 270 -35.30 11.95 1.15
N LYS A 271 -35.13 13.28 1.16
CA LYS A 271 -35.88 14.17 2.10
C LYS A 271 -37.39 14.06 1.94
N LYS A 272 -37.84 13.95 0.70
CA LYS A 272 -39.28 13.76 0.45
C LYS A 272 -39.72 12.37 0.94
N GLU A 273 -38.96 11.31 0.66
CA GLU A 273 -39.24 9.95 1.11
C GLU A 273 -39.31 9.86 2.65
N VAL A 274 -38.38 10.53 3.37
CA VAL A 274 -38.42 10.63 4.84
C VAL A 274 -39.71 11.30 5.32
N GLN A 275 -40.14 12.38 4.65
CA GLN A 275 -41.41 13.07 5.01
C GLN A 275 -42.63 12.18 4.78
N ASP A 276 -42.67 11.47 3.65
CA ASP A 276 -43.77 10.56 3.30
C ASP A 276 -43.84 9.39 4.30
N LEU A 277 -42.71 8.76 4.62
CA LEU A 277 -42.65 7.68 5.61
C LEU A 277 -43.03 8.13 7.02
N ARG A 278 -42.58 9.32 7.45
CA ARG A 278 -43.02 9.90 8.74
C ARG A 278 -44.48 10.14 8.81
N ALA A 279 -45.10 10.66 7.76
CA ALA A 279 -46.54 10.86 7.68
C ALA A 279 -47.33 9.54 7.75
N GLU A 280 -46.84 8.51 7.08
CA GLU A 280 -47.45 7.18 7.08
C GLU A 280 -47.36 6.53 8.48
N ILE A 281 -46.18 6.55 9.13
CA ILE A 281 -46.01 6.08 10.50
C ILE A 281 -46.93 6.81 11.48
N LYS A 282 -47.04 8.13 11.35
CA LYS A 282 -47.94 8.93 12.19
C LYS A 282 -49.40 8.54 11.99
N ASN A 283 -49.82 8.29 10.74
CA ASN A 283 -51.19 7.85 10.43
C ASN A 283 -51.53 6.48 11.02
N LEU A 284 -50.56 5.57 11.03
CA LEU A 284 -50.75 4.19 11.54
C LEU A 284 -50.60 4.10 13.06
N SER A 285 -49.65 4.80 13.66
CA SER A 285 -49.33 4.71 15.10
C SER A 285 -50.05 5.73 15.96
N GLY A 286 -50.54 6.83 15.36
CA GLY A 286 -51.05 8.00 16.08
C GLY A 286 -49.97 8.80 16.81
N LYS A 287 -48.69 8.43 16.68
CA LYS A 287 -47.52 9.09 17.29
C LYS A 287 -46.61 9.66 16.21
N ASP A 288 -45.87 10.71 16.54
CA ASP A 288 -44.82 11.23 15.64
C ASP A 288 -43.69 10.21 15.52
N ALA A 289 -43.21 9.99 14.30
CA ALA A 289 -42.01 9.16 14.07
C ALA A 289 -40.76 9.87 14.59
N PRO A 290 -39.76 9.11 15.07
CA PRO A 290 -38.51 9.64 15.56
C PRO A 290 -37.68 10.38 14.48
#